data_53a4173ba54df3abf9e5f6509438e8ca
#
_entry.id   53a4173ba54df3abf9e5f6509438e8ca
#
_cell.length_a   1.000
_cell.length_b   1.000
_cell.length_c   1.000
_cell.angle_alpha   90.00
_cell.angle_beta   90.00
_cell.angle_gamma   90.00
#
_symmetry.space_group_name_H-M   'P 1'
#
loop_
_entity.id
_entity.type
_entity.pdbx_description
1 polymer ?
#
loop_
_entity_poly.entity_id
_entity_poly.type
_entity_poly.pdbx_seq_one_letter_code
_entity_poly.pdbx_strand_id
1 'polypeptide(L)'
;MHQPKELGFWMCTALVVGNTIGMGIFVLPASLAPYGLNAMLGWGVTVLGMTLLARVFAQLAREFPAADGPYTYIEQTTGKLPAYIAIWCYWVSCWITNAALAIGLVGYLGKVLPGLDAVSPVVLATALIWLFVGVNLLGVRTGGGVQSVTTVLKLLPMLFILGLGAWLLLTEPSVYTRHTPTTPITLEALMAASTIALFAMLGIESAAVPAGRVRDPEKNIPRSTLFGTLLMAEATRGLPTHAV
;
A
#
# COMPACT_ATOMS: atom_id res chain seq x y z
N MET A 1 -13.02 28.23 -8.50
CA MET A 1 -13.77 27.23 -9.31
C MET A 1 -14.02 26.03 -8.43
N HIS A 2 -15.29 25.68 -8.17
CA HIS A 2 -15.64 24.52 -7.35
C HIS A 2 -15.39 23.27 -8.20
N GLN A 3 -14.39 22.48 -7.86
CA GLN A 3 -14.10 21.23 -8.58
C GLN A 3 -15.15 20.18 -8.21
N PRO A 4 -15.68 19.40 -9.17
CA PRO A 4 -16.69 18.38 -8.87
C PRO A 4 -16.11 17.32 -7.92
N LYS A 5 -16.86 17.02 -6.85
CA LYS A 5 -16.52 15.97 -5.88
C LYS A 5 -16.92 14.62 -6.45
N GLU A 6 -15.94 13.86 -6.92
CA GLU A 6 -16.16 12.63 -7.69
C GLU A 6 -15.87 11.35 -6.91
N LEU A 7 -15.00 11.43 -5.85
CA LEU A 7 -14.55 10.26 -5.10
C LEU A 7 -15.48 9.96 -3.93
N GLY A 8 -16.17 8.83 -3.98
CA GLY A 8 -16.97 8.30 -2.88
C GLY A 8 -16.17 7.36 -1.98
N PHE A 9 -16.81 6.83 -0.93
CA PHE A 9 -16.20 5.92 0.05
C PHE A 9 -15.43 4.75 -0.58
N TRP A 10 -16.03 4.03 -1.51
CA TRP A 10 -15.41 2.85 -2.13
C TRP A 10 -14.21 3.20 -3.01
N MET A 11 -14.25 4.33 -3.71
CA MET A 11 -13.09 4.80 -4.49
C MET A 11 -11.96 5.25 -3.57
N CYS A 12 -12.26 5.93 -2.47
CA CYS A 12 -11.26 6.28 -1.45
C CYS A 12 -10.67 5.02 -0.80
N THR A 13 -11.49 4.02 -0.49
CA THR A 13 -11.01 2.73 0.03
C THR A 13 -10.12 2.02 -1.00
N ALA A 14 -10.50 2.02 -2.27
CA ALA A 14 -9.68 1.45 -3.34
C ALA A 14 -8.35 2.20 -3.52
N LEU A 15 -8.31 3.51 -3.30
CA LEU A 15 -7.07 4.29 -3.28
C LEU A 15 -6.16 3.83 -2.12
N VAL A 16 -6.68 3.72 -0.91
CA VAL A 16 -5.91 3.25 0.25
C VAL A 16 -5.40 1.83 0.02
N VAL A 17 -6.28 0.89 -0.22
CA VAL A 17 -5.93 -0.54 -0.41
C VAL A 17 -5.04 -0.73 -1.62
N GLY A 18 -5.38 -0.11 -2.75
CA GLY A 18 -4.65 -0.28 -4.00
C GLY A 18 -3.26 0.36 -4.00
N ASN A 19 -3.06 1.48 -3.28
CA ASN A 19 -1.72 2.06 -3.14
C ASN A 19 -0.87 1.33 -2.09
N THR A 20 -1.49 0.78 -1.05
CA THR A 20 -0.82 -0.08 -0.08
C THR A 20 -0.40 -1.40 -0.73
N ILE A 21 -1.24 -2.01 -1.58
CA ILE A 21 -0.88 -3.19 -2.37
C ILE A 21 0.02 -2.77 -3.54
N GLY A 22 1.29 -2.55 -3.25
CA GLY A 22 2.36 -2.37 -4.23
C GLY A 22 3.16 -3.66 -4.43
N MET A 23 4.32 -3.55 -5.08
CA MET A 23 5.26 -4.66 -5.25
C MET A 23 5.74 -5.20 -3.89
N GLY A 24 5.85 -4.34 -2.88
CA GLY A 24 6.32 -4.69 -1.54
C GLY A 24 5.57 -5.87 -0.92
N ILE A 25 4.25 -5.90 -1.04
CA ILE A 25 3.40 -6.96 -0.45
C ILE A 25 3.69 -8.34 -1.06
N PHE A 26 3.99 -8.43 -2.35
CA PHE A 26 4.29 -9.69 -3.02
C PHE A 26 5.71 -10.19 -2.73
N VAL A 27 6.63 -9.31 -2.38
CA VAL A 27 8.02 -9.64 -1.99
C VAL A 27 8.12 -9.87 -0.48
N LEU A 28 7.17 -9.35 0.30
CA LEU A 28 7.16 -9.37 1.75
C LEU A 28 7.36 -10.77 2.36
N PRO A 29 6.65 -11.83 1.92
CA PRO A 29 6.82 -13.16 2.49
C PRO A 29 8.26 -13.65 2.40
N ALA A 30 8.87 -13.55 1.22
CA ALA A 30 10.27 -13.96 1.00
C ALA A 30 11.26 -13.12 1.83
N SER A 31 10.98 -11.81 2.00
CA SER A 31 11.83 -10.91 2.77
C SER A 31 11.71 -11.12 4.28
N LEU A 32 10.55 -11.56 4.77
CA LEU A 32 10.29 -11.79 6.20
C LEU A 32 10.60 -13.23 6.65
N ALA A 33 10.60 -14.20 5.73
CA ALA A 33 10.86 -15.60 6.05
C ALA A 33 12.11 -15.82 6.92
N PRO A 34 13.26 -15.18 6.68
CA PRO A 34 14.46 -15.39 7.51
C PRO A 34 14.31 -14.95 8.98
N TYR A 35 13.32 -14.10 9.28
CA TYR A 35 13.13 -13.54 10.62
C TYR A 35 12.27 -14.40 11.55
N GLY A 36 11.61 -15.45 11.05
CA GLY A 36 10.79 -16.34 11.85
C GLY A 36 9.74 -15.63 12.70
N LEU A 37 9.69 -15.89 14.02
CA LEU A 37 8.74 -15.23 14.92
C LEU A 37 8.92 -13.71 15.01
N ASN A 38 10.14 -13.18 14.79
CA ASN A 38 10.36 -11.74 14.73
C ASN A 38 9.55 -11.08 13.60
N ALA A 39 9.31 -11.80 12.48
CA ALA A 39 8.47 -11.30 11.39
C ALA A 39 7.03 -11.04 11.85
N MET A 40 6.44 -11.98 12.59
CA MET A 40 5.06 -11.84 13.10
C MET A 40 4.96 -10.72 14.14
N LEU A 41 5.91 -10.63 15.05
CA LEU A 41 5.97 -9.56 16.07
C LEU A 41 6.18 -8.19 15.40
N GLY A 42 7.12 -8.10 14.45
CA GLY A 42 7.39 -6.89 13.67
C GLY A 42 6.18 -6.44 12.86
N TRP A 43 5.44 -7.39 12.29
CA TRP A 43 4.17 -7.12 11.64
C TRP A 43 3.14 -6.53 12.60
N GLY A 44 2.97 -7.11 13.78
CA GLY A 44 2.07 -6.61 14.81
C GLY A 44 2.39 -5.18 15.24
N VAL A 45 3.67 -4.87 15.47
CA VAL A 45 4.14 -3.50 15.79
C VAL A 45 3.81 -2.54 14.65
N THR A 46 4.07 -2.94 13.42
CA THR A 46 3.78 -2.11 12.24
C THR A 46 2.29 -1.84 12.08
N VAL A 47 1.44 -2.87 12.19
CA VAL A 47 -0.02 -2.73 12.09
C VAL A 47 -0.56 -1.78 13.17
N LEU A 48 -0.05 -1.89 14.40
CA LEU A 48 -0.42 -0.97 15.48
C LEU A 48 -0.03 0.48 15.13
N GLY A 49 1.22 0.70 14.73
CA GLY A 49 1.71 2.03 14.34
C GLY A 49 0.92 2.63 13.17
N MET A 50 0.68 1.85 12.12
CA MET A 50 -0.08 2.30 10.95
C MET A 50 -1.56 2.56 11.28
N THR A 51 -2.16 1.78 12.18
CA THR A 51 -3.53 2.05 12.65
C THR A 51 -3.61 3.34 13.45
N LEU A 52 -2.62 3.63 14.29
CA LEU A 52 -2.53 4.91 15.01
C LEU A 52 -2.36 6.09 14.03
N LEU A 53 -1.48 5.93 13.04
CA LEU A 53 -1.30 6.95 12.00
C LEU A 53 -2.59 7.17 11.19
N ALA A 54 -3.31 6.11 10.82
CA ALA A 54 -4.60 6.20 10.14
C ALA A 54 -5.65 6.96 10.98
N ARG A 55 -5.63 6.80 12.31
CA ARG A 55 -6.49 7.58 13.22
C ARG A 55 -6.13 9.07 13.23
N VAL A 56 -4.83 9.40 13.18
CA VAL A 56 -4.37 10.79 13.06
C VAL A 56 -4.89 11.43 11.77
N PHE A 57 -4.73 10.76 10.63
CA PHE A 57 -5.30 11.24 9.36
C PHE A 57 -6.82 11.38 9.42
N ALA A 58 -7.50 10.43 10.05
CA ALA A 58 -8.95 10.47 10.23
C ALA A 58 -9.40 11.67 11.07
N GLN A 59 -8.66 12.00 12.13
CA GLN A 59 -8.95 13.16 12.97
C GLN A 59 -8.68 14.46 12.22
N LEU A 60 -7.53 14.59 11.55
CA LEU A 60 -7.18 15.78 10.76
C LEU A 60 -8.22 16.05 9.66
N ALA A 61 -8.71 15.01 8.97
CA ALA A 61 -9.74 15.16 7.95
C ALA A 61 -11.10 15.65 8.52
N ARG A 62 -11.38 15.37 9.80
CA ARG A 62 -12.58 15.87 10.49
C ARG A 62 -12.42 17.31 10.97
N GLU A 63 -11.24 17.65 11.50
CA GLU A 63 -10.94 18.99 12.02
C GLU A 63 -10.75 20.00 10.89
N PHE A 64 -10.21 19.56 9.76
CA PHE A 64 -9.91 20.42 8.60
C PHE A 64 -10.62 19.92 7.32
N PRO A 65 -11.96 19.90 7.26
CA PRO A 65 -12.71 19.34 6.13
C PRO A 65 -12.55 20.13 4.82
N ALA A 66 -12.10 21.38 4.91
CA ALA A 66 -11.81 22.23 3.75
C ALA A 66 -10.36 22.11 3.24
N ALA A 67 -9.53 21.27 3.89
CA ALA A 67 -8.15 21.08 3.48
C ALA A 67 -8.06 20.31 2.16
N ASP A 68 -7.16 20.75 1.29
CA ASP A 68 -6.90 20.11 -0.01
C ASP A 68 -5.92 18.93 0.08
N GLY A 69 -5.59 18.47 1.29
CA GLY A 69 -4.72 17.32 1.51
C GLY A 69 -3.68 17.48 2.62
N PRO A 70 -2.69 16.59 2.69
CA PRO A 70 -1.71 16.54 3.77
C PRO A 70 -0.90 17.82 3.97
N TYR A 71 -0.62 18.58 2.90
CA TYR A 71 0.05 19.87 3.00
C TYR A 71 -0.67 20.79 3.98
N THR A 72 -1.98 20.99 3.77
CA THR A 72 -2.79 21.89 4.59
C THR A 72 -2.87 21.41 6.04
N TYR A 73 -2.95 20.11 6.27
CA TYR A 73 -2.93 19.55 7.62
C TYR A 73 -1.65 19.91 8.37
N ILE A 74 -0.49 19.72 7.72
CA ILE A 74 0.80 20.04 8.33
C ILE A 74 0.98 21.55 8.50
N GLU A 75 0.59 22.34 7.50
CA GLU A 75 0.70 23.81 7.57
C GLU A 75 -0.08 24.39 8.74
N GLN A 76 -1.29 23.93 8.98
CA GLN A 76 -2.15 24.42 10.07
C GLN A 76 -1.70 23.95 11.45
N THR A 77 -1.01 22.81 11.54
CA THR A 77 -0.56 22.24 12.82
C THR A 77 0.87 22.62 13.19
N THR A 78 1.79 22.70 12.22
CA THR A 78 3.23 22.87 12.47
C THR A 78 3.85 24.06 11.73
N GLY A 79 3.11 24.67 10.80
CA GLY A 79 3.57 25.83 10.04
C GLY A 79 4.04 25.52 8.62
N LYS A 80 4.34 26.57 7.86
CA LYS A 80 4.62 26.50 6.41
C LYS A 80 5.88 25.74 6.06
N LEU A 81 6.99 25.96 6.78
CA LEU A 81 8.26 25.32 6.44
C LEU A 81 8.24 23.80 6.61
N PRO A 82 7.77 23.22 7.74
CA PRO A 82 7.60 21.78 7.87
C PRO A 82 6.64 21.20 6.82
N ALA A 83 5.54 21.90 6.50
CA ALA A 83 4.60 21.46 5.47
C ALA A 83 5.25 21.38 4.10
N TYR A 84 6.04 22.38 3.71
CA TYR A 84 6.75 22.38 2.45
C TYR A 84 7.77 21.24 2.37
N ILE A 85 8.58 21.04 3.41
CA ILE A 85 9.58 19.97 3.46
C ILE A 85 8.88 18.59 3.36
N ALA A 86 7.82 18.37 4.13
CA ALA A 86 7.09 17.11 4.15
C ALA A 86 6.49 16.78 2.78
N ILE A 87 5.83 17.74 2.13
CA ILE A 87 5.20 17.49 0.82
C ILE A 87 6.24 17.32 -0.28
N TRP A 88 7.38 18.02 -0.17
CA TRP A 88 8.47 17.85 -1.12
C TRP A 88 9.09 16.46 -1.01
N CYS A 89 9.36 15.98 0.20
CA CYS A 89 9.83 14.61 0.44
C CYS A 89 8.82 13.58 -0.06
N TYR A 90 7.51 13.79 0.19
CA TYR A 90 6.44 12.92 -0.30
C TYR A 90 6.42 12.88 -1.83
N TRP A 91 6.50 14.03 -2.49
CA TRP A 91 6.56 14.12 -3.96
C TRP A 91 7.76 13.36 -4.53
N VAL A 92 8.95 13.56 -3.95
CA VAL A 92 10.17 12.84 -4.35
C VAL A 92 9.98 11.32 -4.17
N SER A 93 9.42 10.87 -3.05
CA SER A 93 9.17 9.45 -2.80
C SER A 93 8.20 8.84 -3.82
N CYS A 94 7.17 9.59 -4.24
CA CYS A 94 6.17 9.10 -5.20
C CYS A 94 6.79 8.77 -6.56
N TRP A 95 7.60 9.65 -7.15
CA TRP A 95 8.16 9.36 -8.47
C TRP A 95 9.27 8.32 -8.43
N ILE A 96 10.08 8.25 -7.35
CA ILE A 96 11.03 7.15 -7.14
C ILE A 96 10.30 5.81 -7.05
N THR A 97 9.22 5.76 -6.27
CA THR A 97 8.38 4.55 -6.12
C THR A 97 7.76 4.13 -7.45
N ASN A 98 7.24 5.08 -8.24
CA ASN A 98 6.67 4.76 -9.55
C ASN A 98 7.71 4.17 -10.51
N ALA A 99 8.94 4.69 -10.50
CA ALA A 99 10.03 4.11 -11.30
C ALA A 99 10.35 2.68 -10.86
N ALA A 100 10.46 2.44 -9.54
CA ALA A 100 10.72 1.11 -8.99
C ALA A 100 9.60 0.11 -9.33
N LEU A 101 8.32 0.54 -9.23
CA LEU A 101 7.16 -0.27 -9.60
C LEU A 101 7.14 -0.62 -11.09
N ALA A 102 7.49 0.34 -11.96
CA ALA A 102 7.54 0.10 -13.40
C ALA A 102 8.63 -0.92 -13.77
N ILE A 103 9.83 -0.80 -13.17
CA ILE A 103 10.92 -1.76 -13.36
C ILE A 103 10.52 -3.16 -12.84
N GLY A 104 9.92 -3.23 -11.65
CA GLY A 104 9.42 -4.48 -11.08
C GLY A 104 8.37 -5.14 -11.97
N LEU A 105 7.42 -4.36 -12.51
CA LEU A 105 6.40 -4.87 -13.43
C LEU A 105 7.01 -5.44 -14.72
N VAL A 106 8.00 -4.78 -15.29
CA VAL A 106 8.73 -5.29 -16.48
C VAL A 106 9.37 -6.64 -16.18
N GLY A 107 9.98 -6.81 -15.00
CA GLY A 107 10.56 -8.08 -14.57
C GLY A 107 9.55 -9.24 -14.51
N TYR A 108 8.29 -8.96 -14.11
CA TYR A 108 7.22 -9.95 -14.13
C TYR A 108 6.69 -10.20 -15.57
N LEU A 109 6.54 -9.14 -16.36
CA LEU A 109 6.06 -9.24 -17.74
C LEU A 109 6.99 -10.09 -18.60
N GLY A 110 8.32 -9.96 -18.46
CA GLY A 110 9.29 -10.78 -19.16
C GLY A 110 9.15 -12.28 -18.87
N LYS A 111 8.71 -12.66 -17.66
CA LYS A 111 8.44 -14.06 -17.32
C LYS A 111 7.14 -14.61 -17.93
N VAL A 112 6.15 -13.74 -18.13
CA VAL A 112 4.83 -14.14 -18.67
C VAL A 112 4.82 -14.06 -20.21
N LEU A 113 5.57 -13.12 -20.77
CA LEU A 113 5.63 -12.83 -22.20
C LEU A 113 7.09 -12.90 -22.70
N PRO A 114 7.60 -14.10 -23.03
CA PRO A 114 9.01 -14.30 -23.39
C PRO A 114 9.52 -13.44 -24.56
N GLY A 115 8.64 -12.95 -25.43
CA GLY A 115 9.02 -12.06 -26.53
C GLY A 115 9.42 -10.64 -26.12
N LEU A 116 9.15 -10.23 -24.87
CA LEU A 116 9.53 -8.90 -24.36
C LEU A 116 11.00 -8.81 -23.95
N ASP A 117 11.69 -9.92 -23.77
CA ASP A 117 13.10 -9.95 -23.39
C ASP A 117 14.03 -9.31 -24.46
N ALA A 118 13.55 -9.20 -25.70
CA ALA A 118 14.25 -8.50 -26.77
C ALA A 118 14.20 -6.97 -26.66
N VAL A 119 13.32 -6.41 -25.82
CA VAL A 119 13.16 -4.96 -25.64
C VAL A 119 13.83 -4.53 -24.35
N SER A 120 14.56 -3.41 -24.41
CA SER A 120 15.21 -2.85 -23.20
C SER A 120 14.20 -2.65 -22.06
N PRO A 121 14.49 -3.15 -20.83
CA PRO A 121 13.62 -2.97 -19.66
C PRO A 121 13.30 -1.50 -19.37
N VAL A 122 14.24 -0.59 -19.64
CA VAL A 122 14.05 0.86 -19.47
C VAL A 122 12.99 1.41 -20.41
N VAL A 123 12.99 0.96 -21.68
CA VAL A 123 12.00 1.38 -22.69
C VAL A 123 10.61 0.90 -22.28
N LEU A 124 10.50 -0.37 -21.87
CA LEU A 124 9.22 -0.93 -21.41
C LEU A 124 8.72 -0.21 -20.15
N ALA A 125 9.57 0.03 -19.16
CA ALA A 125 9.20 0.75 -17.94
C ALA A 125 8.74 2.18 -18.26
N THR A 126 9.44 2.88 -19.14
CA THR A 126 9.09 4.23 -19.58
C THR A 126 7.74 4.24 -20.32
N ALA A 127 7.51 3.29 -21.22
CA ALA A 127 6.24 3.15 -21.93
C ALA A 127 5.06 2.91 -20.96
N LEU A 128 5.25 2.07 -19.93
CA LEU A 128 4.26 1.82 -18.90
C LEU A 128 3.95 3.09 -18.08
N ILE A 129 4.96 3.84 -17.68
CA ILE A 129 4.77 5.12 -16.95
C ILE A 129 3.95 6.07 -17.82
N TRP A 130 4.29 6.26 -19.08
CA TRP A 130 3.56 7.15 -19.99
C TRP A 130 2.13 6.67 -20.26
N LEU A 131 1.91 5.36 -20.32
CA LEU A 131 0.56 4.79 -20.42
C LEU A 131 -0.32 5.24 -19.23
N PHE A 132 0.19 5.10 -18.01
CA PHE A 132 -0.55 5.50 -16.81
C PHE A 132 -0.66 7.02 -16.65
N VAL A 133 0.33 7.78 -17.11
CA VAL A 133 0.21 9.25 -17.22
C VAL A 133 -0.96 9.60 -18.16
N GLY A 134 -1.04 8.96 -19.33
CA GLY A 134 -2.15 9.14 -20.27
C GLY A 134 -3.52 8.84 -19.62
N VAL A 135 -3.63 7.73 -18.87
CA VAL A 135 -4.85 7.39 -18.13
C VAL A 135 -5.21 8.47 -17.10
N ASN A 136 -4.23 9.00 -16.37
CA ASN A 136 -4.46 10.07 -15.39
C ASN A 136 -4.91 11.39 -16.03
N LEU A 137 -4.41 11.71 -17.23
CA LEU A 137 -4.81 12.90 -17.97
C LEU A 137 -6.29 12.86 -18.40
N LEU A 138 -6.92 11.66 -18.45
CA LEU A 138 -8.35 11.51 -18.70
C LEU A 138 -9.23 11.91 -17.49
N GLY A 139 -8.62 12.25 -16.37
CA GLY A 139 -9.25 12.80 -15.17
C GLY A 139 -9.37 11.86 -14.00
N VAL A 140 -9.67 12.44 -12.84
CA VAL A 140 -9.68 11.75 -11.51
C VAL A 140 -10.67 10.60 -11.47
N ARG A 141 -11.82 10.72 -12.12
CA ARG A 141 -12.82 9.65 -12.16
C ARG A 141 -12.32 8.42 -12.91
N THR A 142 -11.66 8.63 -14.05
CA THR A 142 -11.06 7.54 -14.85
C THR A 142 -9.92 6.88 -14.08
N GLY A 143 -8.99 7.68 -13.54
CA GLY A 143 -7.90 7.17 -12.70
C GLY A 143 -8.39 6.38 -11.49
N GLY A 144 -9.41 6.90 -10.77
CA GLY A 144 -10.03 6.21 -9.64
C GLY A 144 -10.76 4.92 -10.05
N GLY A 145 -11.37 4.89 -11.24
CA GLY A 145 -11.98 3.69 -11.82
C GLY A 145 -10.94 2.60 -12.11
N VAL A 146 -9.86 2.96 -12.81
CA VAL A 146 -8.72 2.05 -13.09
C VAL A 146 -8.12 1.54 -11.79
N GLN A 147 -7.91 2.42 -10.81
CA GLN A 147 -7.42 2.04 -9.48
C GLN A 147 -8.35 1.03 -8.80
N SER A 148 -9.67 1.22 -8.87
CA SER A 148 -10.64 0.30 -8.26
C SER A 148 -10.58 -1.08 -8.91
N VAL A 149 -10.56 -1.15 -10.24
CA VAL A 149 -10.45 -2.43 -10.98
C VAL A 149 -9.13 -3.13 -10.66
N THR A 150 -8.01 -2.41 -10.72
CA THR A 150 -6.70 -3.01 -10.42
C THR A 150 -6.56 -3.42 -8.97
N THR A 151 -7.23 -2.73 -8.03
CA THR A 151 -7.27 -3.13 -6.61
C THR A 151 -7.98 -4.47 -6.44
N VAL A 152 -9.13 -4.68 -7.08
CA VAL A 152 -9.82 -5.97 -7.07
C VAL A 152 -8.94 -7.07 -7.66
N LEU A 153 -8.31 -6.80 -8.81
CA LEU A 153 -7.39 -7.76 -9.44
C LEU A 153 -6.19 -8.13 -8.56
N LYS A 154 -5.64 -7.17 -7.80
CA LYS A 154 -4.54 -7.43 -6.84
C LYS A 154 -4.99 -8.27 -5.64
N LEU A 155 -6.24 -8.11 -5.20
CA LEU A 155 -6.79 -8.88 -4.07
C LEU A 155 -7.00 -10.35 -4.41
N LEU A 156 -7.31 -10.70 -5.67
CA LEU A 156 -7.57 -12.09 -6.09
C LEU A 156 -6.40 -13.04 -5.77
N PRO A 157 -5.15 -12.79 -6.19
CA PRO A 157 -4.03 -13.67 -5.85
C PRO A 157 -3.75 -13.70 -4.35
N MET A 158 -3.96 -12.59 -3.62
CA MET A 158 -3.81 -12.57 -2.17
C MET A 158 -4.84 -13.46 -1.47
N LEU A 159 -6.11 -13.38 -1.87
CA LEU A 159 -7.17 -14.25 -1.34
C LEU A 159 -6.92 -15.70 -1.69
N PHE A 160 -6.39 -16.00 -2.88
CA PHE A 160 -6.01 -17.36 -3.27
C PHE A 160 -4.90 -17.92 -2.36
N ILE A 161 -3.84 -17.13 -2.10
CA ILE A 161 -2.74 -17.54 -1.19
C ILE A 161 -3.27 -17.76 0.22
N LEU A 162 -4.11 -16.86 0.74
CA LEU A 162 -4.71 -16.99 2.07
C LEU A 162 -5.62 -18.23 2.16
N GLY A 163 -6.42 -18.48 1.12
CA GLY A 163 -7.27 -19.66 1.04
C GLY A 163 -6.47 -20.96 0.99
N LEU A 164 -5.39 -20.99 0.21
CA LEU A 164 -4.48 -22.12 0.13
C LEU A 164 -3.78 -22.36 1.48
N GLY A 165 -3.31 -21.30 2.14
CA GLY A 165 -2.70 -21.39 3.45
C GLY A 165 -3.67 -21.91 4.51
N ALA A 166 -4.90 -21.38 4.54
CA ALA A 166 -5.94 -21.88 5.44
C ALA A 166 -6.29 -23.37 5.18
N TRP A 167 -6.36 -23.74 3.90
CA TRP A 167 -6.60 -25.13 3.52
C TRP A 167 -5.47 -26.06 4.00
N LEU A 168 -4.20 -25.68 3.81
CA LEU A 168 -3.04 -26.43 4.30
C LEU A 168 -3.03 -26.54 5.83
N LEU A 169 -3.42 -25.47 6.56
CA LEU A 169 -3.56 -25.51 8.02
C LEU A 169 -4.57 -26.57 8.49
N LEU A 170 -5.64 -26.74 7.75
CA LEU A 170 -6.70 -27.71 8.10
C LEU A 170 -6.35 -29.14 7.69
N THR A 171 -5.60 -29.35 6.59
CA THR A 171 -5.31 -30.68 6.04
C THR A 171 -3.97 -31.23 6.48
N GLU A 172 -2.94 -30.40 6.58
CA GLU A 172 -1.58 -30.79 6.94
C GLU A 172 -0.90 -29.81 7.91
N PRO A 173 -1.37 -29.68 9.17
CA PRO A 173 -0.81 -28.73 10.13
C PRO A 173 0.69 -28.95 10.42
N SER A 174 1.23 -30.14 10.13
CA SER A 174 2.65 -30.46 10.28
C SER A 174 3.57 -29.66 9.37
N VAL A 175 3.05 -29.11 8.26
CA VAL A 175 3.83 -28.25 7.34
C VAL A 175 4.35 -27.02 8.06
N TYR A 176 3.56 -26.44 8.96
CA TYR A 176 3.94 -25.24 9.70
C TYR A 176 5.02 -25.50 10.75
N THR A 177 4.97 -26.66 11.40
CA THR A 177 5.96 -27.01 12.45
C THR A 177 7.31 -27.40 11.87
N ARG A 178 7.33 -27.96 10.64
CA ARG A 178 8.58 -28.39 9.99
C ARG A 178 9.43 -27.24 9.48
N HIS A 179 8.83 -26.11 9.15
CA HIS A 179 9.49 -25.00 8.46
C HIS A 179 9.56 -23.72 9.28
N THR A 180 9.21 -23.76 10.58
CA THR A 180 9.31 -22.58 11.42
C THR A 180 10.79 -22.31 11.72
N PRO A 181 11.35 -21.19 11.23
CA PRO A 181 12.73 -20.84 11.55
C PRO A 181 12.89 -20.66 13.07
N THR A 182 13.89 -21.31 13.65
CA THR A 182 14.22 -21.22 15.08
C THR A 182 15.10 -20.01 15.38
N THR A 183 14.88 -18.89 14.70
CA THR A 183 15.63 -17.65 14.93
C THR A 183 15.27 -17.07 16.30
N PRO A 184 16.27 -16.73 17.14
CA PRO A 184 16.01 -16.12 18.44
C PRO A 184 15.29 -14.78 18.28
N ILE A 185 14.41 -14.46 19.23
CA ILE A 185 13.76 -13.15 19.27
C ILE A 185 14.79 -12.13 19.75
N THR A 186 15.17 -11.21 18.86
CA THR A 186 16.10 -10.12 19.17
C THR A 186 15.49 -8.78 18.77
N LEU A 187 15.87 -7.71 19.46
CA LEU A 187 15.40 -6.37 19.15
C LEU A 187 15.82 -5.95 17.73
N GLU A 188 17.03 -6.32 17.32
CA GLU A 188 17.55 -6.02 15.99
C GLU A 188 16.70 -6.69 14.89
N ALA A 189 16.42 -8.00 15.01
CA ALA A 189 15.59 -8.73 14.08
C ALA A 189 14.14 -8.21 14.06
N LEU A 190 13.60 -7.84 15.24
CA LEU A 190 12.27 -7.22 15.35
C LEU A 190 12.22 -5.88 14.63
N MET A 191 13.20 -5.00 14.82
CA MET A 191 13.28 -3.70 14.17
C MET A 191 13.41 -3.84 12.64
N ALA A 192 14.28 -4.76 12.18
CA ALA A 192 14.45 -5.04 10.76
C ALA A 192 13.15 -5.56 10.13
N ALA A 193 12.52 -6.55 10.76
CA ALA A 193 11.23 -7.08 10.30
C ALA A 193 10.11 -6.01 10.29
N SER A 194 10.05 -5.16 11.34
CA SER A 194 9.08 -4.05 11.40
C SER A 194 9.31 -3.03 10.27
N THR A 195 10.56 -2.74 9.93
CA THR A 195 10.89 -1.80 8.84
C THR A 195 10.46 -2.36 7.47
N ILE A 196 10.69 -3.66 7.24
CA ILE A 196 10.25 -4.34 6.01
C ILE A 196 8.72 -4.33 5.93
N ALA A 197 8.04 -4.66 7.04
CA ALA A 197 6.58 -4.65 7.13
C ALA A 197 6.00 -3.23 6.93
N LEU A 198 6.65 -2.20 7.48
CA LEU A 198 6.25 -0.80 7.32
C LEU A 198 6.23 -0.39 5.85
N PHE A 199 7.25 -0.76 5.09
CA PHE A 199 7.31 -0.46 3.66
C PHE A 199 6.11 -1.03 2.89
N ALA A 200 5.63 -2.21 3.26
CA ALA A 200 4.47 -2.83 2.62
C ALA A 200 3.12 -2.20 3.03
N MET A 201 3.09 -1.38 4.08
CA MET A 201 1.88 -0.68 4.54
C MET A 201 1.87 0.82 4.22
N LEU A 202 2.85 1.33 3.48
CA LEU A 202 2.83 2.70 2.97
C LEU A 202 1.69 2.86 1.94
N GLY A 203 1.08 4.04 1.90
CA GLY A 203 -0.02 4.36 0.98
C GLY A 203 -1.38 4.57 1.67
N ILE A 204 -1.47 4.38 2.99
CA ILE A 204 -2.72 4.63 3.75
C ILE A 204 -3.19 6.08 3.67
N GLU A 205 -2.28 7.03 3.44
CA GLU A 205 -2.55 8.46 3.26
C GLU A 205 -3.26 8.78 1.93
N SER A 206 -3.31 7.84 1.01
CA SER A 206 -3.77 8.06 -0.38
C SER A 206 -5.20 8.57 -0.52
N ALA A 207 -6.08 8.31 0.46
CA ALA A 207 -7.42 8.88 0.48
C ALA A 207 -7.42 10.36 0.86
N ALA A 208 -6.42 10.82 1.62
CA ALA A 208 -6.31 12.22 2.06
C ALA A 208 -5.68 13.11 0.99
N VAL A 209 -4.88 12.57 0.09
CA VAL A 209 -4.20 13.34 -0.98
C VAL A 209 -5.20 14.07 -1.89
N PRO A 210 -6.25 13.43 -2.44
CA PRO A 210 -7.26 14.10 -3.24
C PRO A 210 -8.44 14.64 -2.41
N ALA A 211 -8.23 15.11 -1.17
CA ALA A 211 -9.30 15.48 -0.24
C ALA A 211 -10.30 16.48 -0.85
N GLY A 212 -9.84 17.46 -1.62
CA GLY A 212 -10.71 18.43 -2.30
C GLY A 212 -11.65 17.82 -3.34
N ARG A 213 -11.40 16.58 -3.80
CA ARG A 213 -12.22 15.84 -4.77
C ARG A 213 -13.10 14.78 -4.12
N VAL A 214 -13.02 14.60 -2.81
CA VAL A 214 -13.77 13.59 -2.06
C VAL A 214 -15.15 14.14 -1.68
N ARG A 215 -16.19 13.32 -1.83
CA ARG A 215 -17.54 13.61 -1.34
C ARG A 215 -17.55 13.44 0.17
N ASP A 216 -18.15 14.38 0.89
CA ASP A 216 -18.24 14.37 2.36
C ASP A 216 -16.89 13.95 2.99
N PRO A 217 -15.80 14.75 2.78
CA PRO A 217 -14.43 14.34 3.14
C PRO A 217 -14.29 14.04 4.64
N GLU A 218 -15.03 14.75 5.51
CA GLU A 218 -15.07 14.56 6.96
C GLU A 218 -15.60 13.18 7.39
N LYS A 219 -16.33 12.49 6.49
CA LYS A 219 -16.86 11.13 6.72
C LYS A 219 -16.10 10.07 5.93
N ASN A 220 -15.89 10.33 4.63
CA ASN A 220 -15.38 9.32 3.72
C ASN A 220 -13.87 9.11 3.88
N ILE A 221 -13.05 10.15 4.09
CA ILE A 221 -11.61 9.99 4.31
C ILE A 221 -11.34 9.19 5.59
N PRO A 222 -11.88 9.54 6.78
CA PRO A 222 -11.66 8.77 7.99
C PRO A 222 -12.08 7.31 7.87
N ARG A 223 -13.27 7.07 7.30
CA ARG A 223 -13.80 5.71 7.17
C ARG A 223 -13.00 4.86 6.20
N SER A 224 -12.68 5.41 5.03
CA SER A 224 -11.92 4.68 4.00
C SER A 224 -10.47 4.41 4.43
N THR A 225 -9.83 5.36 5.11
CA THR A 225 -8.46 5.19 5.62
C THR A 225 -8.42 4.10 6.71
N LEU A 226 -9.28 4.17 7.72
CA LEU A 226 -9.34 3.17 8.78
C LEU A 226 -9.74 1.79 8.24
N PHE A 227 -10.80 1.73 7.45
CA PHE A 227 -11.28 0.47 6.87
C PHE A 227 -10.24 -0.14 5.93
N GLY A 228 -9.65 0.66 5.05
CA GLY A 228 -8.60 0.20 4.14
C GLY A 228 -7.35 -0.30 4.87
N THR A 229 -6.92 0.42 5.92
CA THR A 229 -5.77 0.00 6.75
C THR A 229 -6.03 -1.32 7.47
N LEU A 230 -7.21 -1.47 8.09
CA LEU A 230 -7.58 -2.71 8.78
C LEU A 230 -7.74 -3.87 7.80
N LEU A 231 -8.37 -3.64 6.64
CA LEU A 231 -8.48 -4.65 5.59
C LEU A 231 -7.11 -5.12 5.12
N MET A 232 -6.16 -4.20 4.95
CA MET A 232 -4.78 -4.54 4.58
C MET A 232 -4.04 -5.29 5.68
N ALA A 233 -4.22 -4.89 6.93
CA ALA A 233 -3.62 -5.58 8.08
C ALA A 233 -4.08 -7.04 8.16
N GLU A 234 -5.36 -7.30 7.97
CA GLU A 234 -5.90 -8.68 7.95
C GLU A 234 -5.50 -9.45 6.69
N ALA A 235 -5.59 -8.84 5.51
CA ALA A 235 -5.21 -9.48 4.25
C ALA A 235 -3.73 -9.90 4.21
N THR A 236 -2.87 -9.19 4.94
CA THR A 236 -1.42 -9.43 4.96
C THR A 236 -0.97 -10.22 6.19
N ARG A 237 -1.80 -10.37 7.20
CA ARG A 237 -1.50 -11.13 8.43
C ARG A 237 -1.11 -12.59 8.15
N GLY A 238 -1.73 -13.22 7.17
CA GLY A 238 -1.45 -14.59 6.78
C GLY A 238 -0.21 -14.77 5.91
N LEU A 239 0.31 -13.72 5.26
CA LEU A 239 1.43 -13.82 4.34
C LEU A 239 2.76 -14.25 4.98
N PRO A 240 3.15 -13.76 6.19
CA PRO A 240 4.40 -14.17 6.82
C PRO A 240 4.43 -15.62 7.30
N THR A 241 3.26 -16.24 7.48
CA THR A 241 3.15 -17.60 8.03
C THR A 241 3.19 -18.69 6.97
N HIS A 242 3.09 -18.33 5.67
CA HIS A 242 2.87 -19.30 4.59
C HIS A 242 3.98 -19.32 3.53
N ALA A 243 5.06 -18.56 3.71
CA ALA A 243 6.11 -18.37 2.73
C ALA A 243 7.42 -19.10 3.04
N VAL A 244 7.33 -20.26 3.69
CA VAL A 244 8.48 -21.16 3.89
C VAL A 244 8.14 -22.55 3.41
#